data_67a88162e5ea74baf21adf14de9fd733
#
_entry.id   67a88162e5ea74baf21adf14de9fd733
#
_cell.length_a   1.000
_cell.length_b   1.000
_cell.length_c   1.000
_cell.angle_alpha   90.00
_cell.angle_beta   90.00
_cell.angle_gamma   90.00
#
_symmetry.space_group_name_H-M   'P 1'
#
loop_
_entity.id
_entity.type
_entity.pdbx_description
1 polymer ?
#
loop_
_entity_poly.entity_id
_entity_poly.type
_entity_poly.pdbx_seq_one_letter_code
_entity_poly.pdbx_strand_id
1 'polypeptide(L)'
;MPIVGDLDRYRSLDRLRAAPFAVLHFAPPPGEGREDPRTARLIAALTKARIIPQRFVYISTSGVYGDCAGAHVTEARPRRGRTARARRRIAAEDLLRLWAKRYGIKLSILRVPGIYAETRLPLDRLKQGTPVLRAEDDVFTNHIHADDLARATIAAAFRGKPNRAYNISDDAELPMGMWFDAVADAFGLARPPRVSWEEAETRIAPLLLSFMSESRRLSNARMKRELRVRLRYPTPATLLAEVAPRELKKQIQLPL
;
A
#
# COMPACT_ATOMS: atom_id res chain seq x y z
N MET A 1 18.49 12.49 -16.85
CA MET A 1 18.35 11.51 -17.95
C MET A 1 17.94 10.17 -17.35
N PRO A 2 16.90 9.48 -17.84
CA PRO A 2 16.50 8.18 -17.31
C PRO A 2 17.58 7.12 -17.61
N ILE A 3 17.81 6.23 -16.66
CA ILE A 3 18.68 5.06 -16.82
C ILE A 3 17.77 3.84 -16.95
N VAL A 4 17.86 3.14 -18.08
CA VAL A 4 17.13 1.90 -18.29
C VAL A 4 17.84 0.78 -17.53
N GLY A 5 17.11 0.12 -16.61
CA GLY A 5 17.59 -0.99 -15.82
C GLY A 5 16.46 -1.98 -15.52
N ASP A 6 16.81 -3.25 -15.36
CA ASP A 6 15.88 -4.33 -15.03
C ASP A 6 16.38 -5.02 -13.75
N LEU A 7 15.56 -4.98 -12.70
CA LEU A 7 15.88 -5.59 -11.39
C LEU A 7 15.92 -7.13 -11.46
N ASP A 8 15.41 -7.74 -12.52
CA ASP A 8 15.53 -9.18 -12.75
C ASP A 8 16.85 -9.53 -13.47
N ARG A 9 17.57 -8.53 -14.00
CA ARG A 9 18.86 -8.69 -14.71
C ARG A 9 19.96 -7.90 -14.02
N TYR A 10 20.72 -8.52 -13.12
CA TYR A 10 21.75 -7.86 -12.31
C TYR A 10 22.70 -6.96 -13.13
N ARG A 11 23.19 -7.44 -14.28
CA ARG A 11 24.13 -6.68 -15.15
C ARG A 11 23.54 -5.38 -15.68
N SER A 12 22.21 -5.26 -15.80
CA SER A 12 21.58 -4.02 -16.24
C SER A 12 21.74 -2.88 -15.23
N LEU A 13 22.04 -3.21 -13.97
CA LEU A 13 22.26 -2.27 -12.87
C LEU A 13 23.69 -1.72 -12.82
N ASP A 14 24.62 -2.25 -13.61
CA ASP A 14 26.01 -1.76 -13.69
C ASP A 14 26.09 -0.32 -14.24
N ARG A 15 24.99 0.19 -14.80
CA ARG A 15 24.85 1.57 -15.25
C ARG A 15 24.60 2.58 -14.12
N LEU A 16 24.30 2.14 -12.92
CA LEU A 16 24.19 3.01 -11.75
C LEU A 16 25.60 3.53 -11.41
N ARG A 17 25.87 4.81 -11.73
CA ARG A 17 27.22 5.41 -11.63
C ARG A 17 27.31 6.56 -10.62
N ALA A 18 26.19 7.15 -10.24
CA ALA A 18 26.17 8.30 -9.35
C ALA A 18 25.50 7.95 -8.02
N ALA A 19 26.12 8.38 -6.91
CA ALA A 19 25.55 8.22 -5.60
C ALA A 19 24.36 9.19 -5.41
N PRO A 20 23.12 8.71 -5.37
CA PRO A 20 21.99 9.58 -5.14
C PRO A 20 21.92 9.96 -3.67
N PHE A 21 21.41 11.16 -3.39
CA PHE A 21 21.06 11.54 -2.03
C PHE A 21 20.03 10.57 -1.42
N ALA A 22 19.02 10.22 -2.20
CA ALA A 22 17.97 9.29 -1.79
C ALA A 22 17.63 8.30 -2.90
N VAL A 23 17.31 7.07 -2.52
CA VAL A 23 16.69 6.05 -3.37
C VAL A 23 15.26 5.86 -2.93
N LEU A 24 14.32 5.97 -3.87
CA LEU A 24 12.91 5.67 -3.69
C LEU A 24 12.61 4.36 -4.43
N HIS A 25 12.43 3.28 -3.67
CA HIS A 25 12.25 1.94 -4.23
C HIS A 25 10.76 1.57 -4.29
N PHE A 26 10.18 1.71 -5.47
CA PHE A 26 8.76 1.42 -5.74
C PHE A 26 8.52 0.06 -6.41
N ALA A 27 9.57 -0.55 -6.97
CA ALA A 27 9.41 -1.80 -7.68
C ALA A 27 8.84 -2.89 -6.78
N PRO A 28 7.81 -3.63 -7.23
CA PRO A 28 7.27 -4.73 -6.45
C PRO A 28 8.24 -5.93 -6.49
N PRO A 29 8.20 -6.82 -5.48
CA PRO A 29 8.81 -8.13 -5.57
C PRO A 29 8.26 -8.91 -6.77
N PRO A 30 8.95 -9.94 -7.25
CA PRO A 30 8.41 -10.84 -8.27
C PRO A 30 7.12 -11.52 -7.79
N GLY A 31 6.33 -12.07 -8.73
CA GLY A 31 5.06 -12.73 -8.41
C GLY A 31 5.21 -14.00 -7.59
N GLU A 32 6.36 -14.66 -7.66
CA GLU A 32 6.63 -15.97 -7.10
C GLU A 32 7.74 -15.96 -6.02
N GLY A 33 7.85 -17.08 -5.32
CA GLY A 33 8.87 -17.26 -4.27
C GLY A 33 8.47 -16.65 -2.92
N ARG A 34 9.38 -16.77 -1.97
CA ARG A 34 9.21 -16.27 -0.58
C ARG A 34 10.05 -15.05 -0.26
N GLU A 35 11.00 -14.71 -1.12
CA GLU A 35 11.98 -13.62 -0.97
C GLU A 35 11.80 -12.54 -2.03
N ASP A 36 12.51 -11.43 -1.88
CA ASP A 36 12.54 -10.36 -2.87
C ASP A 36 13.95 -10.24 -3.51
N PRO A 37 14.23 -11.03 -4.54
CA PRO A 37 15.52 -10.98 -5.23
C PRO A 37 15.75 -9.65 -5.97
N ARG A 38 14.69 -8.90 -6.32
CA ARG A 38 14.83 -7.59 -6.96
C ARG A 38 15.46 -6.58 -6.01
N THR A 39 14.93 -6.50 -4.78
CA THR A 39 15.54 -5.67 -3.72
C THR A 39 16.96 -6.12 -3.40
N ALA A 40 17.20 -7.44 -3.32
CA ALA A 40 18.54 -7.99 -3.05
C ALA A 40 19.55 -7.59 -4.14
N ARG A 41 19.18 -7.69 -5.41
CA ARG A 41 20.04 -7.29 -6.54
C ARG A 41 20.31 -5.80 -6.56
N LEU A 42 19.29 -4.96 -6.28
CA LEU A 42 19.47 -3.52 -6.21
C LEU A 42 20.50 -3.12 -5.16
N ILE A 43 20.36 -3.60 -3.90
CA ILE A 43 21.30 -3.24 -2.85
C ILE A 43 22.69 -3.84 -3.09
N ALA A 44 22.79 -5.03 -3.68
CA ALA A 44 24.07 -5.62 -4.07
C ALA A 44 24.76 -4.76 -5.14
N ALA A 45 24.04 -4.28 -6.16
CA ALA A 45 24.58 -3.40 -7.19
C ALA A 45 25.06 -2.07 -6.61
N LEU A 46 24.27 -1.43 -5.76
CA LEU A 46 24.62 -0.18 -5.07
C LEU A 46 25.88 -0.37 -4.20
N THR A 47 25.95 -1.49 -3.48
CA THR A 47 27.08 -1.79 -2.60
C THR A 47 28.36 -2.06 -3.41
N LYS A 48 28.28 -2.88 -4.46
CA LYS A 48 29.43 -3.18 -5.34
C LYS A 48 29.98 -1.93 -6.00
N ALA A 49 29.12 -1.05 -6.47
CA ALA A 49 29.51 0.21 -7.10
C ALA A 49 29.96 1.27 -6.08
N ARG A 50 29.95 0.97 -4.78
CA ARG A 50 30.20 1.93 -3.68
C ARG A 50 29.27 3.16 -3.71
N ILE A 51 28.07 2.98 -4.24
CA ILE A 51 27.04 4.02 -4.36
C ILE A 51 26.09 3.88 -3.15
N ILE A 52 26.53 4.32 -1.99
CA ILE A 52 25.72 4.22 -0.77
C ILE A 52 24.87 5.49 -0.62
N PRO A 53 23.53 5.39 -0.75
CA PRO A 53 22.67 6.55 -0.59
C PRO A 53 22.60 6.95 0.88
N GLN A 54 22.42 8.25 1.14
CA GLN A 54 22.20 8.72 2.51
C GLN A 54 20.83 8.27 3.04
N ARG A 55 19.85 8.13 2.15
CA ARG A 55 18.45 7.80 2.47
C ARG A 55 17.92 6.73 1.52
N PHE A 56 17.08 5.87 2.08
CA PHE A 56 16.38 4.86 1.30
C PHE A 56 14.93 4.78 1.74
N VAL A 57 13.99 4.94 0.83
CA VAL A 57 12.55 4.80 1.08
C VAL A 57 12.06 3.58 0.34
N TYR A 58 11.49 2.63 1.06
CA TYR A 58 10.94 1.39 0.53
C TYR A 58 9.43 1.35 0.65
N ILE A 59 8.74 1.09 -0.45
CA ILE A 59 7.29 0.84 -0.45
C ILE A 59 7.05 -0.61 -0.07
N SER A 60 6.64 -0.84 1.16
CA SER A 60 6.15 -2.12 1.67
C SER A 60 4.62 -2.18 1.58
N THR A 61 4.01 -3.13 2.24
CA THR A 61 2.54 -3.30 2.29
C THR A 61 2.02 -3.43 3.71
N SER A 62 0.79 -2.99 3.95
CA SER A 62 0.07 -3.27 5.21
C SER A 62 -0.18 -4.77 5.44
N GLY A 63 -0.19 -5.58 4.37
CA GLY A 63 -0.32 -7.03 4.45
C GLY A 63 0.77 -7.75 5.27
N VAL A 64 1.90 -7.07 5.59
CA VAL A 64 2.93 -7.63 6.48
C VAL A 64 2.40 -7.95 7.89
N TYR A 65 1.32 -7.32 8.33
CA TYR A 65 0.71 -7.60 9.63
C TYR A 65 -0.12 -8.89 9.63
N GLY A 66 -0.63 -9.32 8.45
CA GLY A 66 -1.62 -10.38 8.33
C GLY A 66 -3.00 -9.95 8.84
N ASP A 67 -3.85 -10.91 9.11
CA ASP A 67 -5.13 -10.65 9.74
C ASP A 67 -4.93 -10.18 11.19
N CYS A 68 -5.73 -9.20 11.56
CA CYS A 68 -5.72 -8.60 12.90
C CYS A 68 -7.11 -8.60 13.54
N ALA A 69 -8.08 -9.31 12.96
CA ALA A 69 -9.47 -9.38 13.42
C ALA A 69 -10.09 -7.98 13.64
N GLY A 70 -9.83 -7.05 12.71
CA GLY A 70 -10.33 -5.68 12.79
C GLY A 70 -9.68 -4.77 13.84
N ALA A 71 -8.66 -5.23 14.55
CA ALA A 71 -8.00 -4.43 15.58
C ALA A 71 -7.26 -3.22 15.00
N HIS A 72 -7.10 -2.17 15.82
CA HIS A 72 -6.20 -1.05 15.50
C HIS A 72 -4.74 -1.50 15.49
N VAL A 73 -4.01 -1.09 14.45
CA VAL A 73 -2.65 -1.55 14.18
C VAL A 73 -1.70 -0.37 14.08
N THR A 74 -0.76 -0.29 15.02
CA THR A 74 0.39 0.60 14.92
C THR A 74 1.58 -0.13 14.29
N GLU A 75 2.64 0.59 13.94
CA GLU A 75 3.84 0.02 13.34
C GLU A 75 4.68 -0.83 14.31
N ALA A 76 4.34 -0.81 15.60
CA ALA A 76 4.94 -1.68 16.62
C ALA A 76 4.39 -3.12 16.59
N ARG A 77 3.22 -3.33 15.95
CA ARG A 77 2.63 -4.67 15.85
C ARG A 77 3.56 -5.62 15.10
N PRO A 78 3.75 -6.86 15.61
CA PRO A 78 4.55 -7.87 14.91
C PRO A 78 4.04 -8.16 13.51
N ARG A 79 4.97 -8.41 12.58
CA ARG A 79 4.67 -8.79 11.20
C ARG A 79 4.36 -10.29 11.15
N ARG A 80 3.10 -10.64 10.90
CA ARG A 80 2.59 -12.01 10.87
C ARG A 80 1.88 -12.36 9.55
N GLY A 81 2.17 -11.61 8.48
CA GLY A 81 1.60 -11.84 7.16
C GLY A 81 1.91 -13.24 6.63
N ARG A 82 0.87 -13.99 6.26
CA ARG A 82 0.98 -15.40 5.82
C ARG A 82 0.95 -15.56 4.30
N THR A 83 0.38 -14.59 3.58
CA THR A 83 0.34 -14.64 2.11
C THR A 83 1.75 -14.58 1.52
N ALA A 84 1.97 -15.22 0.37
CA ALA A 84 3.26 -15.20 -0.32
C ALA A 84 3.73 -13.75 -0.58
N ARG A 85 2.80 -12.87 -0.96
CA ARG A 85 3.03 -11.43 -1.15
C ARG A 85 3.55 -10.76 0.13
N ALA A 86 2.92 -11.04 1.28
CA ALA A 86 3.33 -10.48 2.57
C ALA A 86 4.71 -10.99 2.99
N ARG A 87 4.99 -12.28 2.83
CA ARG A 87 6.29 -12.88 3.16
C ARG A 87 7.43 -12.26 2.37
N ARG A 88 7.26 -12.04 1.05
CA ARG A 88 8.27 -11.35 0.23
C ARG A 88 8.56 -9.94 0.73
N ARG A 89 7.52 -9.20 1.12
CA ARG A 89 7.71 -7.85 1.68
C ARG A 89 8.38 -7.87 3.06
N ILE A 90 8.07 -8.84 3.90
CA ILE A 90 8.74 -9.03 5.20
C ILE A 90 10.22 -9.32 4.98
N ALA A 91 10.56 -10.25 4.08
CA ALA A 91 11.95 -10.57 3.74
C ALA A 91 12.72 -9.33 3.22
N ALA A 92 12.10 -8.54 2.35
CA ALA A 92 12.68 -7.29 1.86
C ALA A 92 12.89 -6.25 2.98
N GLU A 93 11.90 -6.07 3.89
CA GLU A 93 12.06 -5.19 5.06
C GLU A 93 13.25 -5.61 5.92
N ASP A 94 13.42 -6.92 6.18
CA ASP A 94 14.51 -7.43 7.01
C ASP A 94 15.87 -7.25 6.35
N LEU A 95 15.97 -7.60 5.08
CA LEU A 95 17.17 -7.40 4.28
C LEU A 95 17.61 -5.92 4.25
N LEU A 96 16.67 -5.01 3.97
CA LEU A 96 16.93 -3.58 3.93
C LEU A 96 17.34 -3.03 5.31
N ARG A 97 16.75 -3.51 6.41
CA ARG A 97 17.12 -3.10 7.76
C ARG A 97 18.56 -3.48 8.09
N LEU A 98 18.98 -4.70 7.74
CA LEU A 98 20.35 -5.16 7.96
C LEU A 98 21.34 -4.34 7.12
N TRP A 99 21.03 -4.14 5.84
CA TRP A 99 21.85 -3.35 4.94
C TRP A 99 21.97 -1.89 5.38
N ALA A 100 20.84 -1.27 5.73
CA ALA A 100 20.82 0.11 6.18
C ALA A 100 21.61 0.32 7.50
N LYS A 101 21.51 -0.63 8.44
CA LYS A 101 22.28 -0.60 9.68
C LYS A 101 23.79 -0.71 9.39
N ARG A 102 24.18 -1.62 8.49
CA ARG A 102 25.60 -1.84 8.13
C ARG A 102 26.25 -0.61 7.49
N TYR A 103 25.51 0.12 6.66
CA TYR A 103 26.03 1.25 5.87
C TYR A 103 25.59 2.63 6.37
N GLY A 104 24.95 2.72 7.51
CA GLY A 104 24.51 4.00 8.09
C GLY A 104 23.42 4.73 7.32
N ILE A 105 22.61 3.98 6.52
CA ILE A 105 21.56 4.55 5.67
C ILE A 105 20.32 4.88 6.49
N LYS A 106 19.75 6.04 6.27
CA LYS A 106 18.45 6.41 6.88
C LYS A 106 17.32 5.73 6.09
N LEU A 107 16.96 4.51 6.50
CA LEU A 107 15.89 3.72 5.91
C LEU A 107 14.52 4.12 6.45
N SER A 108 13.58 4.42 5.55
CA SER A 108 12.14 4.57 5.83
C SER A 108 11.37 3.48 5.10
N ILE A 109 10.55 2.72 5.82
CA ILE A 109 9.70 1.67 5.27
C ILE A 109 8.26 2.15 5.31
N LEU A 110 7.62 2.30 4.16
CA LEU A 110 6.24 2.74 4.04
C LEU A 110 5.33 1.52 3.85
N ARG A 111 4.52 1.20 4.87
CA ARG A 111 3.54 0.12 4.82
C ARG A 111 2.24 0.66 4.26
N VAL A 112 2.05 0.44 2.97
CA VAL A 112 0.99 1.03 2.15
C VAL A 112 -0.15 0.02 1.99
N PRO A 113 -1.41 0.43 2.22
CA PRO A 113 -2.61 -0.37 1.96
C PRO A 113 -3.07 -0.26 0.50
N GLY A 114 -4.38 -0.31 0.26
CA GLY A 114 -5.00 -0.06 -1.04
C GLY A 114 -4.74 1.37 -1.52
N ILE A 115 -4.23 1.53 -2.74
CA ILE A 115 -4.00 2.85 -3.33
C ILE A 115 -5.16 3.18 -4.25
N TYR A 116 -5.81 4.32 -4.03
CA TYR A 116 -6.86 4.82 -4.91
C TYR A 116 -6.49 6.16 -5.57
N ALA A 117 -7.10 6.42 -6.68
CA ALA A 117 -7.05 7.67 -7.46
C ALA A 117 -8.25 7.68 -8.40
N GLU A 118 -8.53 8.80 -9.06
CA GLU A 118 -9.59 8.90 -10.07
C GLU A 118 -9.53 7.75 -11.10
N THR A 119 -8.35 7.48 -11.63
CA THR A 119 -8.11 6.42 -12.65
C THR A 119 -7.98 5.02 -12.05
N ARG A 120 -8.15 4.85 -10.74
CA ARG A 120 -7.96 3.58 -10.02
C ARG A 120 -9.12 3.22 -9.11
N LEU A 121 -10.28 3.80 -9.35
CA LEU A 121 -11.52 3.38 -8.70
C LEU A 121 -11.96 2.01 -9.24
N PRO A 122 -12.62 1.16 -8.43
CA PRO A 122 -13.00 -0.21 -8.83
C PRO A 122 -14.24 -0.25 -9.72
N LEU A 123 -14.37 0.68 -10.69
CA LEU A 123 -15.57 0.83 -11.53
C LEU A 123 -15.85 -0.43 -12.38
N ASP A 124 -14.81 -1.02 -12.96
CA ASP A 124 -14.99 -2.23 -13.79
C ASP A 124 -15.50 -3.41 -12.94
N ARG A 125 -15.02 -3.54 -11.72
CA ARG A 125 -15.48 -4.57 -10.79
C ARG A 125 -16.95 -4.38 -10.41
N LEU A 126 -17.38 -3.13 -10.21
CA LEU A 126 -18.78 -2.79 -9.95
C LEU A 126 -19.65 -3.08 -11.17
N LYS A 127 -19.24 -2.65 -12.36
CA LYS A 127 -19.97 -2.95 -13.62
C LYS A 127 -20.13 -4.45 -13.90
N GLN A 128 -19.15 -5.26 -13.51
CA GLN A 128 -19.20 -6.72 -13.61
C GLN A 128 -20.09 -7.38 -12.54
N GLY A 129 -20.61 -6.62 -11.57
CA GLY A 129 -21.40 -7.16 -10.48
C GLY A 129 -20.63 -8.12 -9.57
N THR A 130 -19.29 -7.95 -9.47
CA THR A 130 -18.46 -8.79 -8.59
C THR A 130 -18.92 -8.63 -7.14
N PRO A 131 -19.31 -9.70 -6.43
CA PRO A 131 -19.86 -9.59 -5.10
C PRO A 131 -18.81 -9.14 -4.08
N VAL A 132 -19.32 -8.65 -2.94
CA VAL A 132 -18.57 -8.39 -1.71
C VAL A 132 -19.20 -9.15 -0.56
N LEU A 133 -18.48 -9.29 0.56
CA LEU A 133 -18.99 -10.01 1.71
C LEU A 133 -20.18 -9.28 2.35
N ARG A 134 -21.08 -10.03 2.96
CA ARG A 134 -22.14 -9.50 3.82
C ARG A 134 -21.53 -8.91 5.10
N ALA A 135 -22.27 -8.07 5.82
CA ALA A 135 -21.74 -7.27 6.92
C ALA A 135 -21.08 -8.10 8.04
N GLU A 136 -21.62 -9.30 8.31
CA GLU A 136 -21.12 -10.20 9.36
C GLU A 136 -19.75 -10.81 9.01
N ASP A 137 -19.48 -10.99 7.71
CA ASP A 137 -18.24 -11.59 7.19
C ASP A 137 -17.25 -10.53 6.67
N ASP A 138 -17.64 -9.23 6.64
CA ASP A 138 -16.87 -8.16 6.01
C ASP A 138 -15.62 -7.77 6.83
N VAL A 139 -14.65 -7.23 6.14
CA VAL A 139 -13.35 -6.88 6.71
C VAL A 139 -13.09 -5.38 6.62
N PHE A 140 -12.46 -4.82 7.64
CA PHE A 140 -11.95 -3.45 7.56
C PHE A 140 -10.83 -3.38 6.53
N THR A 141 -10.99 -2.49 5.57
CA THR A 141 -9.99 -2.16 4.56
C THR A 141 -9.40 -0.78 4.81
N ASN A 142 -8.18 -0.59 4.39
CA ASN A 142 -7.48 0.69 4.53
C ASN A 142 -7.06 1.18 3.16
N HIS A 143 -7.01 2.49 3.00
CA HIS A 143 -6.70 3.11 1.73
C HIS A 143 -5.74 4.30 1.90
N ILE A 144 -5.19 4.76 0.79
CA ILE A 144 -4.46 6.02 0.66
C ILE A 144 -4.61 6.56 -0.75
N HIS A 145 -4.86 7.83 -0.89
CA HIS A 145 -4.84 8.48 -2.21
C HIS A 145 -3.43 8.53 -2.78
N ALA A 146 -3.29 8.34 -4.10
CA ALA A 146 -1.99 8.30 -4.76
C ALA A 146 -1.16 9.56 -4.53
N ASP A 147 -1.76 10.75 -4.56
CA ASP A 147 -1.07 12.02 -4.30
C ASP A 147 -0.56 12.11 -2.86
N ASP A 148 -1.35 11.66 -1.89
CA ASP A 148 -0.94 11.66 -0.48
C ASP A 148 0.16 10.64 -0.22
N LEU A 149 0.14 9.48 -0.91
CA LEU A 149 1.24 8.53 -0.89
C LEU A 149 2.52 9.16 -1.47
N ALA A 150 2.43 9.86 -2.60
CA ALA A 150 3.57 10.56 -3.20
C ALA A 150 4.16 11.60 -2.23
N ARG A 151 3.30 12.43 -1.61
CA ARG A 151 3.70 13.43 -0.61
C ARG A 151 4.33 12.77 0.63
N ALA A 152 3.75 11.67 1.13
CA ALA A 152 4.30 10.92 2.24
C ALA A 152 5.67 10.31 1.90
N THR A 153 5.85 9.83 0.67
CA THR A 153 7.14 9.29 0.20
C THR A 153 8.22 10.35 0.15
N ILE A 154 7.91 11.52 -0.40
CA ILE A 154 8.84 12.67 -0.40
C ILE A 154 9.16 13.09 1.03
N ALA A 155 8.14 13.22 1.89
CA ALA A 155 8.33 13.57 3.29
C ALA A 155 9.22 12.54 4.02
N ALA A 156 9.06 11.25 3.75
CA ALA A 156 9.89 10.19 4.31
C ALA A 156 11.35 10.28 3.84
N ALA A 157 11.59 10.68 2.59
CA ALA A 157 12.94 10.90 2.08
C ALA A 157 13.68 12.03 2.81
N PHE A 158 12.98 13.04 3.31
CA PHE A 158 13.63 14.19 3.99
C PHE A 158 13.52 14.15 5.53
N ARG A 159 12.38 13.68 6.07
CA ARG A 159 12.05 13.73 7.51
C ARG A 159 12.06 12.35 8.17
N GLY A 160 12.13 11.26 7.39
CA GLY A 160 12.11 9.90 7.91
C GLY A 160 13.22 9.65 8.92
N LYS A 161 12.85 9.08 10.07
CA LYS A 161 13.82 8.66 11.10
C LYS A 161 14.55 7.40 10.66
N PRO A 162 15.80 7.17 11.07
CA PRO A 162 16.56 6.00 10.69
C PRO A 162 15.86 4.69 11.07
N ASN A 163 15.84 3.76 10.13
CA ASN A 163 15.32 2.40 10.29
C ASN A 163 13.86 2.33 10.78
N ARG A 164 13.02 3.27 10.32
CA ARG A 164 11.65 3.49 10.81
C ARG A 164 10.61 3.01 9.81
N ALA A 165 9.57 2.32 10.30
CA ALA A 165 8.38 2.00 9.52
C ALA A 165 7.26 3.02 9.78
N TYR A 166 6.43 3.26 8.77
CA TYR A 166 5.28 4.16 8.79
C TYR A 166 4.09 3.49 8.11
N ASN A 167 2.93 3.44 8.78
CA ASN A 167 1.67 3.15 8.13
C ASN A 167 1.24 4.37 7.32
N ILE A 168 1.01 4.17 6.03
CA ILE A 168 0.64 5.24 5.10
C ILE A 168 -0.81 5.01 4.69
N SER A 169 -1.75 5.49 5.48
CA SER A 169 -3.18 5.38 5.21
C SER A 169 -3.88 6.73 5.38
N ASP A 170 -5.04 6.87 4.75
CA ASP A 170 -5.99 7.93 5.04
C ASP A 170 -6.63 7.74 6.43
N ASP A 171 -7.65 8.55 6.76
CA ASP A 171 -8.31 8.53 8.07
C ASP A 171 -9.57 7.64 8.08
N ALA A 172 -9.90 7.01 6.95
CA ALA A 172 -11.08 6.19 6.86
C ALA A 172 -10.86 4.80 7.48
N GLU A 173 -11.84 4.34 8.25
CA GLU A 173 -11.91 3.00 8.81
C GLU A 173 -13.16 2.30 8.26
N LEU A 174 -13.15 1.97 6.97
CA LEU A 174 -14.31 1.44 6.27
C LEU A 174 -14.25 -0.08 6.13
N PRO A 175 -15.35 -0.81 6.39
CA PRO A 175 -15.54 -2.14 5.83
C PRO A 175 -15.42 -2.13 4.31
N MET A 176 -14.93 -3.22 3.73
CA MET A 176 -14.70 -3.29 2.28
C MET A 176 -15.98 -3.07 1.48
N GLY A 177 -17.08 -3.66 1.93
CA GLY A 177 -18.37 -3.47 1.28
C GLY A 177 -18.84 -2.03 1.25
N MET A 178 -18.64 -1.29 2.35
CA MET A 178 -18.99 0.15 2.41
C MET A 178 -18.12 0.98 1.44
N TRP A 179 -16.85 0.63 1.26
CA TRP A 179 -16.02 1.26 0.24
C TRP A 179 -16.59 1.09 -1.17
N PHE A 180 -17.00 -0.14 -1.53
CA PHE A 180 -17.62 -0.42 -2.83
C PHE A 180 -18.97 0.27 -3.00
N ASP A 181 -19.81 0.29 -1.96
CA ASP A 181 -21.08 1.01 -1.98
C ASP A 181 -20.89 2.50 -2.23
N ALA A 182 -19.93 3.12 -1.53
CA ALA A 182 -19.64 4.54 -1.69
C ALA A 182 -19.20 4.88 -3.13
N VAL A 183 -18.39 4.02 -3.76
CA VAL A 183 -18.00 4.20 -5.17
C VAL A 183 -19.19 3.99 -6.09
N ALA A 184 -20.01 2.95 -5.86
CA ALA A 184 -21.20 2.69 -6.66
C ALA A 184 -22.18 3.87 -6.63
N ASP A 185 -22.50 4.36 -5.44
CA ASP A 185 -23.40 5.50 -5.24
C ASP A 185 -22.86 6.77 -5.93
N ALA A 186 -21.57 7.05 -5.79
CA ALA A 186 -20.93 8.21 -6.39
C ALA A 186 -21.00 8.23 -7.92
N PHE A 187 -21.07 7.06 -8.56
CA PHE A 187 -21.11 6.93 -10.03
C PHE A 187 -22.46 6.45 -10.56
N GLY A 188 -23.50 6.35 -9.72
CA GLY A 188 -24.83 5.86 -10.15
C GLY A 188 -24.83 4.42 -10.61
N LEU A 189 -23.92 3.59 -10.11
CA LEU A 189 -23.83 2.18 -10.40
C LEU A 189 -24.62 1.36 -9.37
N ALA A 190 -25.06 0.16 -9.76
CA ALA A 190 -25.65 -0.78 -8.81
C ALA A 190 -24.60 -1.16 -7.73
N ARG A 191 -25.04 -1.16 -6.46
CA ARG A 191 -24.22 -1.68 -5.38
C ARG A 191 -23.92 -3.17 -5.60
N PRO A 192 -22.72 -3.66 -5.23
CA PRO A 192 -22.35 -5.05 -5.44
C PRO A 192 -23.23 -5.99 -4.60
N PRO A 193 -23.57 -7.19 -5.11
CA PRO A 193 -24.28 -8.20 -4.35
C PRO A 193 -23.52 -8.58 -3.08
N ARG A 194 -24.26 -8.87 -2.01
CA ARG A 194 -23.72 -9.39 -0.74
C ARG A 194 -23.76 -10.90 -0.74
N VAL A 195 -22.64 -11.53 -0.37
CA VAL A 195 -22.52 -12.99 -0.30
C VAL A 195 -21.88 -13.42 1.03
N SER A 196 -22.14 -14.64 1.45
CA SER A 196 -21.45 -15.25 2.58
C SER A 196 -19.99 -15.55 2.22
N TRP A 197 -19.18 -15.90 3.22
CA TRP A 197 -17.79 -16.32 2.97
C TRP A 197 -17.75 -17.58 2.08
N GLU A 198 -18.60 -18.58 2.36
CA GLU A 198 -18.66 -19.83 1.58
C GLU A 198 -19.02 -19.59 0.12
N GLU A 199 -19.98 -18.69 -0.15
CA GLU A 199 -20.33 -18.30 -1.50
C GLU A 199 -19.20 -17.54 -2.19
N ALA A 200 -18.48 -16.69 -1.45
CA ALA A 200 -17.35 -15.92 -1.97
C ALA A 200 -16.21 -16.84 -2.42
N GLU A 201 -15.93 -17.94 -1.70
CA GLU A 201 -14.89 -18.92 -2.07
C GLU A 201 -15.13 -19.54 -3.47
N THR A 202 -16.38 -19.68 -3.88
CA THR A 202 -16.74 -20.25 -5.19
C THR A 202 -16.86 -19.21 -6.30
N ARG A 203 -17.17 -17.94 -5.95
CA ARG A 203 -17.53 -16.89 -6.92
C ARG A 203 -16.44 -15.85 -7.15
N ILE A 204 -15.47 -15.74 -6.24
CA ILE A 204 -14.45 -14.69 -6.27
C ILE A 204 -13.08 -15.33 -6.54
N ALA A 205 -12.32 -14.73 -7.46
CA ALA A 205 -10.98 -15.20 -7.78
C ALA A 205 -10.08 -15.25 -6.51
N PRO A 206 -9.25 -16.30 -6.32
CA PRO A 206 -8.46 -16.52 -5.10
C PRO A 206 -7.59 -15.31 -4.69
N LEU A 207 -7.07 -14.57 -5.67
CA LEU A 207 -6.29 -13.36 -5.40
C LEU A 207 -7.13 -12.28 -4.72
N LEU A 208 -8.36 -12.03 -5.20
CA LEU A 208 -9.27 -11.06 -4.62
C LEU A 208 -9.75 -11.51 -3.24
N LEU A 209 -10.09 -12.80 -3.11
CA LEU A 209 -10.51 -13.40 -1.84
C LEU A 209 -9.40 -13.24 -0.77
N SER A 210 -8.13 -13.34 -1.14
CA SER A 210 -7.01 -13.12 -0.22
C SER A 210 -6.93 -11.71 0.37
N PHE A 211 -7.58 -10.71 -0.22
CA PHE A 211 -7.72 -9.38 0.36
C PHE A 211 -8.90 -9.29 1.33
N MET A 212 -9.89 -10.15 1.15
CA MET A 212 -11.08 -10.21 2.00
C MET A 212 -10.88 -11.07 3.25
N SER A 213 -9.72 -11.74 3.41
CA SER A 213 -9.40 -12.60 4.55
C SER A 213 -8.57 -11.92 5.65
N GLU A 214 -8.27 -10.64 5.50
CA GLU A 214 -7.41 -9.92 6.45
C GLU A 214 -8.06 -8.60 6.86
N SER A 215 -8.50 -8.51 8.11
CA SER A 215 -9.16 -7.33 8.69
C SER A 215 -8.24 -6.56 9.64
N ARG A 216 -8.07 -5.26 9.44
CA ARG A 216 -7.28 -4.38 10.31
C ARG A 216 -7.63 -2.91 10.09
N ARG A 217 -7.37 -2.08 11.11
CA ARG A 217 -7.49 -0.61 11.05
C ARG A 217 -6.13 0.01 11.33
N LEU A 218 -5.54 0.68 10.34
CA LEU A 218 -4.18 1.21 10.44
C LEU A 218 -4.17 2.58 11.13
N SER A 219 -3.38 2.70 12.19
CA SER A 219 -3.08 4.02 12.74
C SER A 219 -2.04 4.73 11.88
N ASN A 220 -2.37 5.90 11.33
CA ASN A 220 -1.47 6.77 10.58
C ASN A 220 -0.84 7.89 11.45
N ALA A 221 -1.05 7.85 12.76
CA ALA A 221 -0.61 8.88 13.69
C ALA A 221 0.91 9.15 13.62
N ARG A 222 1.71 8.10 13.39
CA ARG A 222 3.15 8.24 13.24
C ARG A 222 3.52 9.00 11.95
N MET A 223 2.90 8.69 10.83
CA MET A 223 3.06 9.42 9.57
C MET A 223 2.77 10.92 9.77
N LYS A 224 1.63 11.25 10.36
CA LYS A 224 1.24 12.64 10.62
C LYS A 224 2.23 13.35 11.54
N ARG A 225 2.62 12.73 12.66
CA ARG A 225 3.50 13.33 13.65
C ARG A 225 4.96 13.47 13.19
N GLU A 226 5.54 12.39 12.63
CA GLU A 226 6.99 12.36 12.34
C GLU A 226 7.30 12.86 10.93
N LEU A 227 6.48 12.54 9.92
CA LEU A 227 6.66 13.01 8.54
C LEU A 227 5.96 14.35 8.29
N ARG A 228 5.10 14.80 9.21
CA ARG A 228 4.29 16.04 9.11
C ARG A 228 3.45 16.08 7.83
N VAL A 229 2.90 14.92 7.46
CA VAL A 229 1.98 14.80 6.33
C VAL A 229 0.61 15.29 6.75
N ARG A 230 0.05 16.20 5.95
CA ARG A 230 -1.36 16.59 6.00
C ARG A 230 -2.02 15.98 4.78
N LEU A 231 -3.03 15.15 4.99
CA LEU A 231 -3.75 14.50 3.90
C LEU A 231 -4.56 15.53 3.10
N ARG A 232 -4.43 15.46 1.78
CA ARG A 232 -5.32 16.20 0.86
C ARG A 232 -6.65 15.46 0.72
N TYR A 233 -6.57 14.13 0.78
CA TYR A 233 -7.72 13.23 0.73
C TYR A 233 -7.80 12.45 2.04
N PRO A 234 -8.34 13.08 3.12
CA PRO A 234 -8.42 12.43 4.44
C PRO A 234 -9.32 11.20 4.46
N THR A 235 -10.29 11.15 3.55
CA THR A 235 -11.14 9.98 3.33
C THR A 235 -11.41 9.81 1.84
N PRO A 236 -11.83 8.62 1.38
CA PRO A 236 -12.24 8.40 0.00
C PRO A 236 -13.38 9.32 -0.45
N ALA A 237 -14.27 9.74 0.47
CA ALA A 237 -15.35 10.67 0.19
C ALA A 237 -14.85 11.98 -0.43
N THR A 238 -13.67 12.45 -0.02
CA THR A 238 -13.08 13.68 -0.57
C THR A 238 -12.84 13.55 -2.08
N LEU A 239 -12.25 12.45 -2.54
CA LEU A 239 -12.07 12.20 -3.96
C LEU A 239 -13.41 12.00 -4.67
N LEU A 240 -14.29 11.18 -4.11
CA LEU A 240 -15.59 10.86 -4.72
C LEU A 240 -16.42 12.12 -4.95
N ALA A 241 -16.40 13.07 -4.02
CA ALA A 241 -17.07 14.37 -4.18
C ALA A 241 -16.46 15.22 -5.32
N GLU A 242 -15.17 15.08 -5.59
CA GLU A 242 -14.49 15.79 -6.69
C GLU A 242 -14.82 15.18 -8.07
N VAL A 243 -14.83 13.83 -8.18
CA VAL A 243 -14.86 13.12 -9.47
C VAL A 243 -16.24 12.57 -9.86
N ALA A 244 -17.19 12.50 -8.94
CA ALA A 244 -18.54 12.05 -9.23
C ALA A 244 -19.19 12.93 -10.33
N PRO A 245 -20.00 12.35 -11.23
CA PRO A 245 -20.78 13.10 -12.20
C PRO A 245 -21.60 14.20 -11.53
N ARG A 246 -21.68 15.38 -12.16
CA ARG A 246 -22.33 16.57 -11.55
C ARG A 246 -23.76 16.33 -11.09
N GLU A 247 -24.48 15.49 -11.79
CA GLU A 247 -25.88 15.10 -11.51
C GLU A 247 -26.02 14.31 -10.21
N LEU A 248 -24.99 13.58 -9.81
CA LEU A 248 -24.98 12.69 -8.64
C LEU A 248 -24.33 13.33 -7.39
N LYS A 249 -23.62 14.46 -7.54
CA LYS A 249 -22.90 15.12 -6.42
C LYS A 249 -23.78 15.52 -5.23
N LYS A 250 -25.09 15.69 -5.45
CA LYS A 250 -26.05 16.06 -4.39
C LYS A 250 -26.41 14.89 -3.46
N GLN A 251 -26.07 13.65 -3.82
CA GLN A 251 -26.45 12.43 -3.09
C GLN A 251 -25.33 11.84 -2.23
N ILE A 252 -24.10 12.36 -2.34
CA ILE A 252 -22.95 11.82 -1.61
C ILE A 252 -22.95 12.37 -0.19
N GLN A 253 -23.70 11.73 0.70
CA GLN A 253 -23.54 11.85 2.15
C GLN A 253 -22.88 10.57 2.67
N LEU A 254 -21.57 10.60 2.89
CA LEU A 254 -20.90 9.54 3.66
C LEU A 254 -20.97 9.94 5.14
N PRO A 255 -21.31 9.00 6.03
CA PRO A 255 -21.18 9.26 7.47
C PRO A 255 -19.72 9.53 7.80
N LEU A 256 -19.51 10.57 8.59
CA LEU A 256 -18.23 11.00 9.15
C LEU A 256 -17.69 9.96 10.14
#